data_0b5fcc25c77274a13df63beee0a68118
#
_entry.id   0b5fcc25c77274a13df63beee0a68118
#
_cell.length_a   1.000
_cell.length_b   1.000
_cell.length_c   1.000
_cell.angle_alpha   90.00
_cell.angle_beta   90.00
_cell.angle_gamma   90.00
#
_symmetry.space_group_name_H-M   'P 1'
#
loop_
_entity.id
_entity.type
_entity.pdbx_description
1 polymer ?
#
loop_
_entity_poly.entity_id
_entity_poly.type
_entity_poly.pdbx_seq_one_letter_code
_entity_poly.pdbx_strand_id
1 'polypeptide(L)'
;EKYGDYGDVIVYYKNGIREKDGQPVTPVIHRAMFWVDVDVENKTYHVPEVGRTFHGSITMKDFNDDKLCAHPTFDPPQCGTIEPEALQSSGYVTKGDSNGNPSPDQITHYDITGARVQTVDPDWIVGMARGELPWFGLIKLRVTQPDNYEQAPSGCRGMLGFSIMLILLGPYTAGKIWESYTKQTRAPPKKK
;
A
#
# COMPACT_ATOMS: atom_id res chain seq x y z
N GLU A 1 -2.14 12.36 1.28
CA GLU A 1 -2.24 11.57 2.51
C GLU A 1 -3.49 10.69 2.43
N LYS A 2 -3.33 9.38 2.44
CA LYS A 2 -4.41 8.42 2.50
C LYS A 2 -4.15 7.51 3.71
N TYR A 3 -5.15 7.29 4.55
CA TYR A 3 -5.00 6.54 5.82
C TYR A 3 -4.02 7.17 6.82
N GLY A 4 -3.75 8.46 6.71
CA GLY A 4 -2.90 9.19 7.64
C GLY A 4 -1.40 9.04 7.42
N ASP A 5 -0.96 8.33 6.37
CA ASP A 5 0.45 8.17 6.02
C ASP A 5 0.77 8.74 4.63
N TYR A 6 2.01 9.21 4.47
CA TYR A 6 2.54 9.71 3.20
C TYR A 6 3.15 8.58 2.36
N GLY A 7 3.28 8.82 1.07
CA GLY A 7 3.88 7.91 0.11
C GLY A 7 2.88 7.09 -0.70
N ASP A 8 3.34 6.61 -1.84
CA ASP A 8 2.56 5.78 -2.75
C ASP A 8 2.56 4.32 -2.31
N VAL A 9 1.43 3.64 -2.51
CA VAL A 9 1.35 2.19 -2.29
C VAL A 9 1.85 1.48 -3.53
N ILE A 10 2.94 0.73 -3.37
CA ILE A 10 3.61 0.01 -4.45
C ILE A 10 3.44 -1.51 -4.30
N VAL A 11 3.44 -2.20 -5.44
CA VAL A 11 3.47 -3.65 -5.53
C VAL A 11 4.86 -4.05 -6.02
N TYR A 12 5.61 -4.81 -5.25
CA TYR A 12 6.99 -5.14 -5.57
C TYR A 12 7.39 -6.54 -5.10
N TYR A 13 8.48 -7.06 -5.67
CA TYR A 13 9.09 -8.30 -5.22
C TYR A 13 10.21 -8.00 -4.21
N LYS A 14 10.17 -8.60 -3.03
CA LYS A 14 11.24 -8.47 -2.03
C LYS A 14 12.57 -8.91 -2.63
N ASN A 15 13.57 -8.03 -2.56
CA ASN A 15 14.91 -8.24 -3.15
C ASN A 15 14.88 -8.65 -4.63
N GLY A 16 13.84 -8.26 -5.38
CA GLY A 16 13.68 -8.57 -6.79
C GLY A 16 13.39 -10.05 -7.11
N ILE A 17 13.15 -10.90 -6.11
CA ILE A 17 12.98 -12.34 -6.29
C ILE A 17 11.58 -12.64 -6.81
N ARG A 18 11.48 -13.03 -8.09
CA ARG A 18 10.21 -13.34 -8.77
C ARG A 18 9.86 -14.82 -8.76
N GLU A 19 10.87 -15.68 -8.60
CA GLU A 19 10.72 -17.14 -8.60
C GLU A 19 11.67 -17.78 -7.59
N LYS A 20 11.24 -18.88 -6.97
CA LYS A 20 12.07 -19.73 -6.14
C LYS A 20 11.69 -21.20 -6.36
N ASP A 21 12.67 -22.05 -6.61
CA ASP A 21 12.51 -23.50 -6.83
C ASP A 21 11.46 -23.83 -7.93
N GLY A 22 11.43 -23.01 -9.01
CA GLY A 22 10.47 -23.17 -10.11
C GLY A 22 9.04 -22.72 -9.79
N GLN A 23 8.82 -22.05 -8.63
CA GLN A 23 7.53 -21.53 -8.24
C GLN A 23 7.53 -19.99 -8.21
N PRO A 24 6.47 -19.35 -8.72
CA PRO A 24 6.36 -17.89 -8.68
C PRO A 24 6.23 -17.40 -7.24
N VAL A 25 6.97 -16.35 -6.92
CA VAL A 25 6.88 -15.64 -5.64
C VAL A 25 5.75 -14.63 -5.69
N THR A 26 4.96 -14.56 -4.62
CA THR A 26 3.91 -13.54 -4.52
C THR A 26 4.53 -12.17 -4.19
N PRO A 27 4.26 -11.13 -5.00
CA PRO A 27 4.69 -9.77 -4.66
C PRO A 27 3.96 -9.25 -3.43
N VAL A 28 4.57 -8.29 -2.74
CA VAL A 28 3.98 -7.61 -1.58
C VAL A 28 3.43 -6.25 -1.99
N ILE A 29 2.45 -5.76 -1.21
CA ILE A 29 1.81 -4.46 -1.40
C ILE A 29 2.08 -3.65 -0.15
N HIS A 30 3.03 -2.72 -0.23
CA HIS A 30 3.41 -1.84 0.87
C HIS A 30 3.57 -0.40 0.41
N ARG A 31 3.66 0.50 1.36
CA ARG A 31 3.82 1.93 1.11
C ARG A 31 5.30 2.28 0.97
N ALA A 32 5.66 2.98 -0.12
CA ALA A 32 6.95 3.62 -0.26
C ALA A 32 6.97 4.87 0.64
N MET A 33 7.81 4.87 1.67
CA MET A 33 7.88 5.93 2.67
C MET A 33 8.77 7.09 2.22
N PHE A 34 9.99 6.77 1.83
CA PHE A 34 10.98 7.72 1.36
C PHE A 34 12.04 7.01 0.52
N TRP A 35 12.77 7.79 -0.26
CA TRP A 35 13.91 7.34 -1.05
C TRP A 35 15.21 7.42 -0.23
N VAL A 36 16.13 6.51 -0.50
CA VAL A 36 17.50 6.55 0.06
C VAL A 36 18.50 6.43 -1.08
N ASP A 37 19.36 7.42 -1.21
CA ASP A 37 20.57 7.32 -2.04
C ASP A 37 21.67 6.69 -1.21
N VAL A 38 22.17 5.55 -1.68
CA VAL A 38 23.13 4.72 -0.94
C VAL A 38 24.52 4.83 -1.55
N ASP A 39 25.48 5.21 -0.74
CA ASP A 39 26.91 5.05 -1.01
C ASP A 39 27.47 3.93 -0.10
N VAL A 40 27.58 2.74 -0.68
CA VAL A 40 27.99 1.54 0.04
C VAL A 40 29.44 1.65 0.54
N GLU A 41 30.32 2.25 -0.24
CA GLU A 41 31.75 2.33 0.07
C GLU A 41 32.01 3.19 1.32
N ASN A 42 31.33 4.35 1.38
CA ASN A 42 31.47 5.30 2.50
C ASN A 42 30.45 5.03 3.61
N LYS A 43 29.53 4.08 3.45
CA LYS A 43 28.40 3.81 4.35
C LYS A 43 27.62 5.08 4.65
N THR A 44 27.33 5.86 3.61
CA THR A 44 26.54 7.08 3.71
C THR A 44 25.21 6.91 2.97
N TYR A 45 24.15 7.45 3.56
CA TYR A 45 22.78 7.27 3.13
C TYR A 45 22.11 8.63 3.10
N HIS A 46 21.87 9.16 1.91
CA HIS A 46 21.21 10.45 1.76
C HIS A 46 19.71 10.24 1.54
N VAL A 47 18.89 10.94 2.32
CA VAL A 47 17.43 10.93 2.22
C VAL A 47 16.95 12.30 1.72
N PRO A 48 16.64 12.43 0.42
CA PRO A 48 16.30 13.72 -0.20
C PRO A 48 15.07 14.39 0.42
N GLU A 49 14.04 13.60 0.79
CA GLU A 49 12.78 14.11 1.33
C GLU A 49 12.95 14.89 2.64
N VAL A 50 13.96 14.57 3.42
CA VAL A 50 14.30 15.28 4.66
C VAL A 50 15.59 16.08 4.55
N GLY A 51 16.30 16.00 3.41
CA GLY A 51 17.57 16.71 3.16
C GLY A 51 18.69 16.32 4.12
N ARG A 52 18.73 15.06 4.59
CA ARG A 52 19.69 14.57 5.59
C ARG A 52 20.54 13.44 5.05
N THR A 53 21.77 13.38 5.52
CA THR A 53 22.71 12.27 5.27
C THR A 53 23.01 11.57 6.59
N PHE A 54 22.87 10.26 6.56
CA PHE A 54 23.14 9.36 7.69
C PHE A 54 24.47 8.62 7.46
N HIS A 55 25.10 8.17 8.52
CA HIS A 55 26.36 7.43 8.48
C HIS A 55 26.21 6.11 9.24
N GLY A 56 26.61 5.02 8.60
CA GLY A 56 26.56 3.67 9.17
C GLY A 56 25.21 3.01 9.20
N SER A 57 24.16 3.70 9.65
CA SER A 57 22.78 3.19 9.70
C SER A 57 21.77 4.32 9.66
N ILE A 58 20.49 4.01 9.44
CA ILE A 58 19.40 5.00 9.49
C ILE A 58 18.50 4.67 10.69
N THR A 59 18.44 5.56 11.67
CA THR A 59 17.56 5.41 12.83
C THR A 59 16.25 6.16 12.61
N MET A 60 15.12 5.48 12.76
CA MET A 60 13.78 6.07 12.52
C MET A 60 13.47 7.23 13.47
N LYS A 61 14.09 7.27 14.66
CA LYS A 61 13.99 8.39 15.60
C LYS A 61 14.42 9.73 14.98
N ASP A 62 15.32 9.68 14.00
CA ASP A 62 15.87 10.89 13.39
C ASP A 62 14.90 11.57 12.42
N PHE A 63 13.78 10.92 12.07
CA PHE A 63 12.78 11.48 11.17
C PHE A 63 11.72 12.36 11.86
N ASN A 64 11.76 12.48 13.19
CA ASN A 64 10.77 13.22 13.99
C ASN A 64 9.31 12.83 13.69
N ASP A 65 9.09 11.62 13.24
CA ASP A 65 7.75 11.07 12.97
C ASP A 65 7.43 10.01 14.02
N ASP A 66 6.58 10.37 14.98
CA ASP A 66 6.15 9.48 16.05
C ASP A 66 5.49 8.20 15.50
N LYS A 67 4.91 8.27 14.30
CA LYS A 67 4.30 7.11 13.63
C LYS A 67 5.32 6.07 13.17
N LEU A 68 6.57 6.44 12.92
CA LEU A 68 7.65 5.52 12.58
C LEU A 68 8.27 4.86 13.82
N CYS A 69 8.04 5.43 14.98
CA CYS A 69 8.60 4.99 16.25
C CYS A 69 7.59 4.39 17.23
N ALA A 70 6.29 4.65 17.04
CA ALA A 70 5.27 4.23 17.98
C ALA A 70 4.86 2.78 17.74
N HIS A 71 5.30 1.87 18.59
CA HIS A 71 4.63 0.59 18.76
C HIS A 71 3.72 0.71 20.00
N PRO A 72 2.39 0.50 19.87
CA PRO A 72 1.43 0.70 20.97
C PRO A 72 1.65 -0.22 22.17
N THR A 73 2.52 -1.22 22.05
CA THR A 73 2.81 -2.22 23.11
C THR A 73 4.14 -1.99 23.83
N PHE A 74 4.96 -0.99 23.41
CA PHE A 74 6.22 -0.67 24.06
C PHE A 74 6.21 0.74 24.66
N ASP A 75 6.48 0.83 25.95
CA ASP A 75 6.71 2.08 26.67
C ASP A 75 8.14 2.02 27.28
N PRO A 76 9.10 2.85 26.85
CA PRO A 76 8.99 3.87 25.81
C PRO A 76 8.96 3.32 24.38
N PRO A 77 8.44 4.10 23.39
CA PRO A 77 8.40 3.70 21.99
C PRO A 77 9.80 3.37 21.49
N GLN A 78 9.99 2.16 20.95
CA GLN A 78 11.26 1.77 20.36
C GLN A 78 11.29 2.15 18.88
N CYS A 79 12.17 3.07 18.53
CA CYS A 79 12.48 3.37 17.15
C CYS A 79 13.47 2.33 16.60
N GLY A 80 13.09 1.67 15.52
CA GLY A 80 13.99 0.74 14.85
C GLY A 80 15.10 1.45 14.09
N THR A 81 16.14 0.69 13.79
CA THR A 81 17.28 1.13 12.97
C THR A 81 17.36 0.26 11.72
N ILE A 82 17.52 0.89 10.55
CA ILE A 82 17.82 0.20 9.29
C ILE A 82 19.33 0.02 9.25
N GLU A 83 19.74 -1.23 9.31
CA GLU A 83 21.15 -1.60 9.32
C GLU A 83 21.74 -1.63 7.89
N PRO A 84 23.08 -1.52 7.75
CA PRO A 84 23.74 -1.49 6.44
C PRO A 84 23.42 -2.68 5.53
N GLU A 85 23.09 -3.85 6.12
CA GLU A 85 22.70 -5.04 5.34
C GLU A 85 21.43 -4.85 4.54
N ALA A 86 20.56 -3.91 4.93
CA ALA A 86 19.36 -3.53 4.20
C ALA A 86 19.55 -2.31 3.29
N LEU A 87 20.74 -1.73 3.26
CA LEU A 87 21.09 -0.50 2.55
C LEU A 87 22.24 -0.77 1.57
N GLN A 88 22.07 -1.76 0.69
CA GLN A 88 23.12 -2.15 -0.28
C GLN A 88 22.92 -1.51 -1.66
N SER A 89 21.76 -0.91 -1.92
CA SER A 89 21.45 -0.20 -3.15
C SER A 89 20.52 0.98 -2.87
N SER A 90 20.55 2.00 -3.72
CA SER A 90 19.58 3.09 -3.66
C SER A 90 18.18 2.56 -3.95
N GLY A 91 17.17 3.08 -3.22
CA GLY A 91 15.81 2.58 -3.38
C GLY A 91 14.85 3.11 -2.32
N TYR A 92 13.61 2.64 -2.39
CA TYR A 92 12.57 3.03 -1.44
C TYR A 92 12.63 2.22 -0.15
N VAL A 93 12.52 2.90 0.97
CA VAL A 93 12.16 2.28 2.25
C VAL A 93 10.65 2.09 2.26
N THR A 94 10.19 0.90 2.62
CA THR A 94 8.78 0.51 2.55
C THR A 94 8.22 0.11 3.90
N LYS A 95 6.89 0.23 4.05
CA LYS A 95 6.16 -0.13 5.26
C LYS A 95 4.77 -0.67 4.91
N GLY A 96 4.35 -1.72 5.60
CA GLY A 96 2.97 -2.19 5.53
C GLY A 96 2.02 -1.28 6.29
N ASP A 97 0.88 -0.93 5.71
CA ASP A 97 -0.17 -0.13 6.36
C ASP A 97 -0.96 -0.94 7.40
N SER A 98 -0.80 -2.25 7.41
CA SER A 98 -1.56 -3.16 8.24
C SER A 98 -0.94 -3.34 9.62
N ASN A 99 -1.76 -3.11 10.65
CA ASN A 99 -1.71 -3.88 11.88
C ASN A 99 -0.60 -3.59 12.88
N GLY A 100 -0.46 -2.33 13.27
CA GLY A 100 0.26 -2.02 14.50
C GLY A 100 1.76 -2.34 14.51
N ASN A 101 2.36 -2.65 13.36
CA ASN A 101 3.80 -2.67 13.20
C ASN A 101 4.24 -1.40 12.45
N PRO A 102 4.68 -0.35 13.17
CA PRO A 102 5.10 0.89 12.56
C PRO A 102 6.46 0.81 11.89
N SER A 103 7.17 -0.30 12.04
CA SER A 103 8.55 -0.44 11.55
C SER A 103 8.60 -0.64 10.04
N PRO A 104 9.55 0.01 9.33
CA PRO A 104 9.88 -0.30 7.96
C PRO A 104 10.22 -1.77 7.73
N ASP A 105 9.96 -2.25 6.51
CA ASP A 105 10.25 -3.64 6.12
C ASP A 105 11.74 -3.97 6.25
N GLN A 106 12.59 -3.00 5.97
CA GLN A 106 14.04 -3.09 6.04
C GLN A 106 14.56 -3.37 7.46
N ILE A 107 13.73 -3.14 8.49
CA ILE A 107 14.07 -3.44 9.88
C ILE A 107 13.63 -4.85 10.28
N THR A 108 12.40 -5.22 9.90
CA THR A 108 11.72 -6.39 10.50
C THR A 108 11.50 -7.55 9.55
N HIS A 109 11.59 -7.33 8.24
CA HIS A 109 11.23 -8.35 7.27
C HIS A 109 12.43 -9.02 6.61
N TYR A 110 12.19 -10.26 6.19
CA TYR A 110 13.11 -11.07 5.41
C TYR A 110 12.42 -11.50 4.11
N ASP A 111 13.23 -11.78 3.09
CA ASP A 111 12.75 -12.36 1.85
C ASP A 111 12.55 -13.88 1.97
N ILE A 112 12.16 -14.51 0.88
CA ILE A 112 11.91 -15.95 0.84
C ILE A 112 13.19 -16.81 0.98
N THR A 113 14.38 -16.21 0.85
CA THR A 113 15.68 -16.88 1.07
C THR A 113 16.19 -16.73 2.50
N GLY A 114 15.54 -15.90 3.30
CA GLY A 114 15.95 -15.56 4.66
C GLY A 114 16.95 -14.40 4.72
N ALA A 115 17.19 -13.72 3.59
CA ALA A 115 17.95 -12.48 3.58
C ALA A 115 17.08 -11.28 4.00
N ARG A 116 17.70 -10.28 4.65
CA ARG A 116 17.00 -9.05 5.03
C ARG A 116 16.47 -8.32 3.80
N VAL A 117 15.25 -7.81 3.91
CA VAL A 117 14.67 -6.98 2.84
C VAL A 117 15.49 -5.71 2.69
N GLN A 118 15.92 -5.45 1.47
CA GLN A 118 16.70 -4.27 1.09
C GLN A 118 15.79 -3.11 0.69
N THR A 119 16.36 -1.92 0.54
CA THR A 119 15.70 -0.80 -0.13
C THR A 119 15.20 -1.25 -1.50
N VAL A 120 13.96 -0.88 -1.81
CA VAL A 120 13.25 -1.39 -3.00
C VAL A 120 13.73 -0.63 -4.24
N ASP A 121 14.45 -1.35 -5.11
CA ASP A 121 14.83 -0.84 -6.42
C ASP A 121 13.59 -0.63 -7.29
N PRO A 122 13.50 0.46 -8.08
CA PRO A 122 12.41 0.68 -9.03
C PRO A 122 12.14 -0.50 -9.97
N ASP A 123 13.16 -1.25 -10.39
CA ASP A 123 13.02 -2.42 -11.27
C ASP A 123 12.31 -3.61 -10.60
N TRP A 124 12.22 -3.62 -9.28
CA TRP A 124 11.46 -4.63 -8.54
C TRP A 124 9.98 -4.31 -8.43
N ILE A 125 9.59 -3.07 -8.77
CA ILE A 125 8.21 -2.60 -8.70
C ILE A 125 7.42 -3.13 -9.91
N VAL A 126 6.31 -3.79 -9.62
CA VAL A 126 5.39 -4.34 -10.63
C VAL A 126 4.28 -3.34 -10.96
N GLY A 127 3.94 -2.49 -10.01
CA GLY A 127 2.89 -1.51 -10.18
C GLY A 127 2.64 -0.66 -8.94
N MET A 128 1.78 0.33 -9.10
CA MET A 128 1.34 1.24 -8.05
C MET A 128 -0.17 1.12 -7.85
N ALA A 129 -0.60 1.05 -6.60
CA ALA A 129 -2.03 1.06 -6.28
C ALA A 129 -2.56 2.50 -6.36
N ARG A 130 -3.21 2.84 -7.47
CA ARG A 130 -3.79 4.19 -7.70
C ARG A 130 -5.28 4.29 -7.36
N GLY A 131 -5.91 3.16 -7.08
CA GLY A 131 -7.32 3.11 -6.75
C GLY A 131 -7.65 1.84 -5.99
N GLU A 132 -8.77 1.86 -5.33
CA GLU A 132 -9.32 0.69 -4.66
C GLU A 132 -10.79 0.55 -5.01
N LEU A 133 -11.24 -0.69 -5.10
CA LEU A 133 -12.65 -1.02 -5.12
C LEU A 133 -13.05 -1.32 -3.68
N PRO A 134 -13.78 -0.41 -3.02
CA PRO A 134 -14.13 -0.58 -1.63
C PRO A 134 -14.86 -1.91 -1.42
N TRP A 135 -14.52 -2.59 -0.35
CA TRP A 135 -15.14 -3.85 0.11
C TRP A 135 -15.04 -5.05 -0.82
N PHE A 136 -14.51 -4.95 -2.04
CA PHE A 136 -14.37 -6.09 -2.96
C PHE A 136 -13.45 -7.19 -2.42
N GLY A 137 -12.49 -6.85 -1.57
CA GLY A 137 -11.68 -7.82 -0.82
C GLY A 137 -12.51 -8.81 0.01
N LEU A 138 -13.72 -8.41 0.45
CA LEU A 138 -14.64 -9.28 1.17
C LEU A 138 -15.17 -10.45 0.31
N ILE A 139 -15.21 -10.31 -1.00
CA ILE A 139 -15.58 -11.41 -1.91
C ILE A 139 -14.56 -12.54 -1.79
N LYS A 140 -13.27 -12.18 -1.82
CA LYS A 140 -12.18 -13.15 -1.61
C LYS A 140 -12.29 -13.79 -0.24
N LEU A 141 -12.44 -13.01 0.83
CA LEU A 141 -12.57 -13.52 2.19
C LEU A 141 -13.75 -14.50 2.31
N ARG A 142 -14.91 -14.19 1.74
CA ARG A 142 -16.07 -15.06 1.78
C ARG A 142 -15.82 -16.44 1.15
N VAL A 143 -15.01 -16.48 0.08
CA VAL A 143 -14.70 -17.72 -0.65
C VAL A 143 -13.57 -18.51 -0.01
N THR A 144 -12.52 -17.82 0.45
CA THR A 144 -11.28 -18.46 0.89
C THR A 144 -11.14 -18.57 2.41
N GLN A 145 -11.76 -17.67 3.16
CA GLN A 145 -11.63 -17.56 4.62
C GLN A 145 -12.95 -17.07 5.25
N PRO A 146 -13.99 -17.90 5.28
CA PRO A 146 -15.32 -17.50 5.73
C PRO A 146 -15.34 -16.97 7.16
N ASP A 147 -14.52 -17.51 8.07
CA ASP A 147 -14.42 -17.06 9.47
C ASP A 147 -13.93 -15.61 9.56
N ASN A 148 -12.97 -15.22 8.72
CA ASN A 148 -12.48 -13.84 8.64
C ASN A 148 -13.52 -12.90 8.00
N TYR A 149 -14.33 -13.41 7.07
CA TYR A 149 -15.46 -12.66 6.51
C TYR A 149 -16.50 -12.31 7.59
N GLU A 150 -16.80 -13.23 8.49
CA GLU A 150 -17.77 -12.99 9.58
C GLU A 150 -17.26 -11.96 10.61
N GLN A 151 -15.94 -11.82 10.76
CA GLN A 151 -15.32 -10.82 11.61
C GLN A 151 -15.32 -9.40 10.97
N ALA A 152 -15.56 -9.31 9.66
CA ALA A 152 -15.61 -8.01 8.99
C ALA A 152 -16.78 -7.16 9.53
N PRO A 153 -16.58 -5.85 9.74
CA PRO A 153 -17.64 -4.96 10.21
C PRO A 153 -18.90 -5.06 9.35
N SER A 154 -20.07 -5.09 9.99
CA SER A 154 -21.36 -5.24 9.29
C SER A 154 -21.60 -4.15 8.24
N GLY A 155 -21.13 -2.92 8.51
CA GLY A 155 -21.17 -1.84 7.54
C GLY A 155 -20.43 -2.15 6.25
N CYS A 156 -19.24 -2.78 6.32
CA CYS A 156 -18.47 -3.15 5.12
C CYS A 156 -19.20 -4.21 4.28
N ARG A 157 -19.86 -5.17 4.92
CA ARG A 157 -20.69 -6.20 4.22
C ARG A 157 -21.89 -5.58 3.55
N GLY A 158 -22.57 -4.64 4.21
CA GLY A 158 -23.68 -3.90 3.62
C GLY A 158 -23.26 -3.05 2.42
N MET A 159 -22.14 -2.36 2.53
CA MET A 159 -21.59 -1.53 1.45
C MET A 159 -21.10 -2.35 0.26
N LEU A 160 -20.58 -3.56 0.47
CA LEU A 160 -20.27 -4.49 -0.62
C LEU A 160 -21.56 -4.85 -1.39
N GLY A 161 -22.63 -5.22 -0.70
CA GLY A 161 -23.94 -5.52 -1.33
C GLY A 161 -24.47 -4.33 -2.13
N PHE A 162 -24.41 -3.12 -1.54
CA PHE A 162 -24.80 -1.89 -2.22
C PHE A 162 -23.96 -1.62 -3.47
N SER A 163 -22.64 -1.80 -3.41
CA SER A 163 -21.73 -1.61 -4.56
C SER A 163 -22.03 -2.59 -5.69
N ILE A 164 -22.28 -3.86 -5.38
CA ILE A 164 -22.68 -4.86 -6.36
C ILE A 164 -24.01 -4.48 -7.01
N MET A 165 -25.01 -4.09 -6.22
CA MET A 165 -26.30 -3.64 -6.73
C MET A 165 -26.15 -2.43 -7.66
N LEU A 166 -25.31 -1.47 -7.31
CA LEU A 166 -25.06 -0.28 -8.11
C LEU A 166 -24.39 -0.61 -9.44
N ILE A 167 -23.43 -1.55 -9.45
CA ILE A 167 -22.78 -2.02 -10.69
C ILE A 167 -23.78 -2.75 -11.60
N LEU A 168 -24.66 -3.57 -11.05
CA LEU A 168 -25.62 -4.35 -11.83
C LEU A 168 -26.78 -3.50 -12.36
N LEU A 169 -27.32 -2.59 -11.54
CA LEU A 169 -28.49 -1.80 -11.88
C LEU A 169 -28.16 -0.41 -12.42
N GLY A 170 -26.96 0.11 -12.12
CA GLY A 170 -26.55 1.46 -12.53
C GLY A 170 -26.63 1.71 -14.04
N PRO A 171 -26.10 0.84 -14.90
CA PRO A 171 -26.20 1.02 -16.34
C PRO A 171 -27.64 1.05 -16.84
N TYR A 172 -28.52 0.20 -16.29
CA TYR A 172 -29.94 0.17 -16.66
C TYR A 172 -30.64 1.46 -16.23
N THR A 173 -30.45 1.92 -14.99
CA THR A 173 -31.07 3.15 -14.48
C THR A 173 -30.55 4.38 -15.21
N ALA A 174 -29.24 4.45 -15.45
CA ALA A 174 -28.63 5.53 -16.24
C ALA A 174 -29.17 5.59 -17.67
N GLY A 175 -29.35 4.43 -18.32
CA GLY A 175 -29.95 4.36 -19.64
C GLY A 175 -31.40 4.87 -19.67
N LYS A 176 -32.21 4.53 -18.67
CA LYS A 176 -33.58 5.02 -18.53
C LYS A 176 -33.65 6.53 -18.28
N ILE A 177 -32.79 7.05 -17.43
CA ILE A 177 -32.68 8.48 -17.16
C ILE A 177 -32.29 9.22 -18.45
N TRP A 178 -31.29 8.73 -19.16
CA TRP A 178 -30.84 9.30 -20.42
C TRP A 178 -31.95 9.31 -21.51
N GLU A 179 -32.67 8.22 -21.64
CA GLU A 179 -33.80 8.13 -22.55
C GLU A 179 -34.91 9.13 -22.20
N SER A 180 -35.24 9.27 -20.92
CA SER A 180 -36.22 10.26 -20.45
C SER A 180 -35.78 11.68 -20.74
N TYR A 181 -34.52 11.99 -20.49
CA TYR A 181 -33.94 13.31 -20.75
C TYR A 181 -33.96 13.68 -22.24
N THR A 182 -33.56 12.75 -23.11
CA THR A 182 -33.57 12.96 -24.57
C THR A 182 -34.98 13.08 -25.17
N LYS A 183 -35.97 12.41 -24.62
CA LYS A 183 -37.37 12.60 -25.00
C LYS A 183 -37.88 13.98 -24.63
N GLN A 184 -37.54 14.48 -23.47
CA GLN A 184 -37.97 15.81 -23.01
C GLN A 184 -37.34 16.96 -23.83
N THR A 185 -36.08 16.84 -24.22
CA THR A 185 -35.39 17.85 -25.04
C THR A 185 -35.81 17.85 -26.49
N ARG A 186 -36.37 16.71 -27.02
CA ARG A 186 -36.87 16.59 -28.39
C ARG A 186 -38.36 16.94 -28.55
N ALA A 187 -39.08 17.22 -27.46
CA ALA A 187 -40.47 17.60 -27.55
C ALA A 187 -40.60 18.97 -28.28
N PRO A 188 -41.44 19.09 -29.32
CA PRO A 188 -41.62 20.36 -30.02
C PRO A 188 -42.24 21.39 -29.07
N PRO A 189 -41.90 22.71 -29.24
CA PRO A 189 -42.43 23.78 -28.40
C PRO A 189 -43.98 23.77 -28.52
N LYS A 190 -44.67 23.77 -27.40
CA LYS A 190 -46.15 23.90 -27.35
C LYS A 190 -46.51 25.20 -28.05
N LYS A 191 -47.21 25.09 -29.21
CA LYS A 191 -47.82 26.28 -29.85
C LYS A 191 -48.81 26.88 -28.86
N LYS A 192 -48.60 28.17 -28.53
CA LYS A 192 -49.57 28.99 -27.82
C LYS A 192 -50.64 29.43 -28.80
#